data_242d05c96b783a4c4fd74b00766e27e3
#
_entry.id   242d05c96b783a4c4fd74b00766e27e3
#
_cell.length_a   1.000
_cell.length_b   1.000
_cell.length_c   1.000
_cell.angle_alpha   90.00
_cell.angle_beta   90.00
_cell.angle_gamma   90.00
#
_symmetry.space_group_name_H-M   'P 1'
#
loop_
_entity.id
_entity.type
_entity.pdbx_description
1 polymer ?
#
loop_
_entity_poly.entity_id
_entity_poly.type
_entity_poly.pdbx_seq_one_letter_code
_entity_poly.pdbx_strand_id
1 'polypeptide(L)'
;MKFPNRIRLCHGNVKIGGAAFERFVKGYDIPKGCMLTLYHHAFCPHSRFVRLVAGEYGFDLRLVEERGWERREAFLALNPAGTTPVLIDEGRPAIPGAAIIAEYIDETHGAETGERRLLPTTIGERIEVRRLMAWFNDKFFEEASNPLVTERIYKRFMGEQNGGGAPLADVIRAAKTNVRYHLAYIGWLARTRNFLAGDRLTYADLAAAAHLSAIDYLGDVPWNEDDAAKAWYARVKSRPSFRPLLSEWLAGVPASRTYVDLDF
;
A
#
# COMPACT_ATOMS: atom_id res chain seq x y z
N MET A 1 -24.15 4.93 26.33
CA MET A 1 -23.70 6.07 25.52
C MET A 1 -24.36 5.96 24.14
N LYS A 2 -25.19 6.93 23.75
CA LYS A 2 -25.81 6.94 22.39
C LYS A 2 -24.83 7.60 21.44
N PHE A 3 -24.28 6.85 20.50
CA PHE A 3 -23.48 7.41 19.41
C PHE A 3 -24.38 8.23 18.47
N PRO A 4 -23.94 9.38 17.94
CA PRO A 4 -24.73 10.15 17.01
C PRO A 4 -24.90 9.39 15.70
N ASN A 5 -26.16 9.24 15.24
CA ASN A 5 -26.55 8.53 14.02
C ASN A 5 -26.09 9.22 12.70
N ARG A 6 -25.16 10.15 12.73
CA ARG A 6 -24.67 10.87 11.54
C ARG A 6 -23.17 11.04 11.57
N ILE A 7 -22.50 10.42 10.61
CA ILE A 7 -21.10 10.71 10.28
C ILE A 7 -21.11 11.70 9.13
N ARG A 8 -20.51 12.87 9.34
CA ARG A 8 -20.34 13.88 8.28
C ARG A 8 -19.14 13.49 7.43
N LEU A 9 -19.39 12.97 6.23
CA LEU A 9 -18.35 12.75 5.23
C LEU A 9 -18.23 14.00 4.36
N CYS A 10 -17.07 14.28 3.83
CA CYS A 10 -16.76 15.52 3.09
C CYS A 10 -17.66 15.79 1.87
N HIS A 11 -18.50 14.85 1.45
CA HIS A 11 -19.39 14.97 0.28
C HIS A 11 -20.74 14.26 0.47
N GLY A 12 -21.37 14.31 1.62
CA GLY A 12 -22.75 13.83 1.81
C GLY A 12 -23.00 13.12 3.14
N ASN A 13 -24.25 13.13 3.59
CA ASN A 13 -24.69 12.42 4.79
C ASN A 13 -25.20 11.01 4.40
N VAL A 14 -24.51 9.97 4.82
CA VAL A 14 -24.98 8.58 4.69
C VAL A 14 -25.59 8.16 6.04
N LYS A 15 -26.85 7.73 6.04
CA LYS A 15 -27.52 7.11 7.20
C LYS A 15 -27.17 5.62 7.21
N ILE A 16 -26.38 5.18 8.17
CA ILE A 16 -26.15 3.75 8.40
C ILE A 16 -27.17 3.29 9.46
N GLY A 17 -28.19 2.55 9.06
CA GLY A 17 -29.16 1.95 9.96
C GLY A 17 -28.56 0.74 10.70
N GLY A 18 -28.75 0.65 12.03
CA GLY A 18 -28.21 -0.43 12.87
C GLY A 18 -28.52 -1.86 12.38
N ALA A 19 -29.67 -2.09 11.72
CA ALA A 19 -30.04 -3.38 11.14
C ALA A 19 -29.23 -3.78 9.90
N ALA A 20 -28.65 -2.80 9.18
CA ALA A 20 -27.75 -3.07 8.05
C ALA A 20 -26.37 -3.52 8.56
N PHE A 21 -25.91 -2.96 9.67
CA PHE A 21 -24.66 -3.35 10.31
C PHE A 21 -24.71 -4.79 10.88
N GLU A 22 -25.82 -5.18 11.53
CA GLU A 22 -25.96 -6.55 12.05
C GLU A 22 -26.18 -7.62 10.97
N ARG A 23 -26.85 -7.30 9.84
CA ARG A 23 -26.98 -8.20 8.71
C ARG A 23 -25.66 -8.38 7.97
N PHE A 24 -24.81 -7.38 8.02
CA PHE A 24 -23.51 -7.35 7.36
C PHE A 24 -22.50 -8.30 8.03
N VAL A 25 -22.53 -8.45 9.34
CA VAL A 25 -21.69 -9.39 10.09
C VAL A 25 -22.13 -10.86 9.87
N LYS A 26 -23.36 -11.10 9.39
CA LYS A 26 -23.93 -12.46 9.22
C LYS A 26 -24.05 -12.98 7.78
N GLY A 27 -23.68 -12.19 6.77
CA GLY A 27 -24.14 -12.45 5.40
C GLY A 27 -23.09 -12.60 4.31
N TYR A 28 -21.83 -12.88 4.60
CA TYR A 28 -20.85 -13.25 3.56
C TYR A 28 -20.63 -14.77 3.57
N ASP A 29 -21.20 -15.45 2.58
CA ASP A 29 -20.82 -16.81 2.20
C ASP A 29 -19.43 -16.76 1.54
N ILE A 30 -18.37 -16.89 2.36
CA ILE A 30 -17.00 -17.02 1.90
C ILE A 30 -16.73 -18.52 1.77
N PRO A 31 -16.18 -19.01 0.63
CA PRO A 31 -15.89 -20.43 0.46
C PRO A 31 -14.94 -20.93 1.57
N LYS A 32 -15.27 -22.06 2.18
CA LYS A 32 -14.49 -22.69 3.25
C LYS A 32 -13.11 -23.12 2.73
N GLY A 33 -12.08 -22.38 3.09
CA GLY A 33 -10.67 -22.66 2.88
C GLY A 33 -9.88 -21.43 3.29
N CYS A 34 -8.82 -21.53 4.07
CA CYS A 34 -8.01 -20.42 4.62
C CYS A 34 -7.39 -19.49 3.54
N MET A 35 -8.22 -18.81 2.77
CA MET A 35 -7.77 -17.89 1.74
C MET A 35 -8.10 -16.46 2.17
N LEU A 36 -7.06 -15.70 2.52
CA LEU A 36 -7.19 -14.28 2.81
C LEU A 36 -7.64 -13.53 1.55
N THR A 37 -8.68 -12.70 1.65
CA THR A 37 -9.13 -11.86 0.54
C THR A 37 -8.71 -10.42 0.76
N LEU A 38 -8.02 -9.83 -0.22
CA LEU A 38 -7.57 -8.45 -0.18
C LEU A 38 -8.34 -7.60 -1.20
N TYR A 39 -9.12 -6.65 -0.70
CA TYR A 39 -9.64 -5.56 -1.53
C TYR A 39 -8.52 -4.55 -1.74
N HIS A 40 -8.14 -4.34 -3.00
CA HIS A 40 -6.96 -3.58 -3.35
C HIS A 40 -7.15 -2.81 -4.67
N HIS A 41 -6.24 -1.89 -4.94
CA HIS A 41 -6.02 -1.38 -6.29
C HIS A 41 -4.57 -1.65 -6.69
N ALA A 42 -4.35 -2.10 -7.93
CA ALA A 42 -3.03 -2.55 -8.40
C ALA A 42 -1.90 -1.53 -8.22
N PHE A 43 -2.21 -0.24 -8.39
CA PHE A 43 -1.24 0.86 -8.22
C PHE A 43 -1.40 1.65 -6.91
N CYS A 44 -2.23 1.19 -5.98
CA CYS A 44 -2.25 1.74 -4.63
C CYS A 44 -0.99 1.31 -3.87
N PRO A 45 -0.11 2.25 -3.46
CA PRO A 45 1.12 1.89 -2.76
C PRO A 45 0.88 1.10 -1.47
N HIS A 46 -0.14 1.44 -0.71
CA HIS A 46 -0.55 0.71 0.50
C HIS A 46 -0.99 -0.73 0.20
N SER A 47 -1.73 -0.94 -0.91
CA SER A 47 -2.12 -2.28 -1.36
C SER A 47 -0.90 -3.09 -1.80
N ARG A 48 0.05 -2.47 -2.51
CA ARG A 48 1.32 -3.09 -2.89
C ARG A 48 2.14 -3.50 -1.67
N PHE A 49 2.19 -2.65 -0.65
CA PHE A 49 2.87 -2.99 0.60
C PHE A 49 2.29 -4.26 1.25
N VAL A 50 0.96 -4.34 1.41
CA VAL A 50 0.31 -5.54 1.97
C VAL A 50 0.57 -6.79 1.13
N ARG A 51 0.57 -6.67 -0.19
CA ARG A 51 0.87 -7.78 -1.10
C ARG A 51 2.31 -8.26 -0.99
N LEU A 52 3.27 -7.34 -0.82
CA LEU A 52 4.68 -7.69 -0.54
C LEU A 52 4.81 -8.41 0.80
N VAL A 53 4.15 -7.91 1.84
CA VAL A 53 4.11 -8.55 3.16
C VAL A 53 3.57 -9.98 3.07
N ALA A 54 2.43 -10.16 2.42
CA ALA A 54 1.83 -11.48 2.23
C ALA A 54 2.77 -12.41 1.46
N GLY A 55 3.42 -11.92 0.40
CA GLY A 55 4.38 -12.70 -0.38
C GLY A 55 5.63 -13.11 0.41
N GLU A 56 6.14 -12.26 1.31
CA GLU A 56 7.27 -12.59 2.18
C GLU A 56 6.91 -13.66 3.24
N TYR A 57 5.67 -13.65 3.71
CA TYR A 57 5.16 -14.66 4.63
C TYR A 57 4.61 -15.93 3.92
N GLY A 58 4.55 -15.91 2.58
CA GLY A 58 4.10 -17.06 1.79
C GLY A 58 2.59 -17.24 1.76
N PHE A 59 1.81 -16.18 1.95
CA PHE A 59 0.36 -16.21 1.84
C PHE A 59 -0.10 -16.01 0.41
N ASP A 60 -1.02 -16.85 -0.04
CA ASP A 60 -1.80 -16.63 -1.24
C ASP A 60 -3.00 -15.73 -0.92
N LEU A 61 -3.09 -14.60 -1.62
CA LEU A 61 -4.18 -13.67 -1.49
C LEU A 61 -5.16 -13.81 -2.65
N ARG A 62 -6.44 -13.93 -2.34
CA ARG A 62 -7.49 -13.64 -3.31
C ARG A 62 -7.58 -12.13 -3.47
N LEU A 63 -7.20 -11.63 -4.64
CA LEU A 63 -7.24 -10.20 -4.94
C LEU A 63 -8.59 -9.80 -5.52
N VAL A 64 -9.21 -8.77 -4.93
CA VAL A 64 -10.45 -8.15 -5.43
C VAL A 64 -10.14 -6.70 -5.72
N GLU A 65 -10.17 -6.32 -7.01
CA GLU A 65 -9.93 -4.92 -7.40
C GLU A 65 -11.04 -4.02 -6.88
N GLU A 66 -10.65 -2.92 -6.24
CA GLU A 66 -11.55 -1.91 -5.71
C GLU A 66 -11.08 -0.50 -6.09
N ARG A 67 -12.01 0.26 -6.64
CA ARG A 67 -11.80 1.66 -7.00
C ARG A 67 -12.44 2.55 -5.94
N GLY A 68 -11.70 2.89 -4.91
CA GLY A 68 -12.21 3.63 -3.76
C GLY A 68 -12.98 4.91 -4.11
N TRP A 69 -12.66 5.56 -5.23
CA TRP A 69 -13.37 6.76 -5.71
C TRP A 69 -14.80 6.47 -6.21
N GLU A 70 -15.15 5.22 -6.55
CA GLU A 70 -16.53 4.84 -6.94
C GLU A 70 -17.46 4.75 -5.74
N ARG A 71 -16.92 4.68 -4.53
CA ARG A 71 -17.66 4.67 -3.24
C ARG A 71 -18.80 3.67 -3.20
N ARG A 72 -18.56 2.46 -3.70
CA ARG A 72 -19.57 1.39 -3.74
C ARG A 72 -20.05 1.08 -2.32
N GLU A 73 -21.37 1.02 -2.12
CA GLU A 73 -21.98 0.77 -0.79
C GLU A 73 -21.44 -0.51 -0.13
N ALA A 74 -21.30 -1.60 -0.90
CA ALA A 74 -20.77 -2.86 -0.40
C ALA A 74 -19.32 -2.71 0.14
N PHE A 75 -18.49 -1.88 -0.48
CA PHE A 75 -17.13 -1.63 0.00
C PHE A 75 -17.10 -0.64 1.19
N LEU A 76 -17.95 0.38 1.15
CA LEU A 76 -18.08 1.32 2.29
C LEU A 76 -18.59 0.63 3.55
N ALA A 77 -19.35 -0.44 3.42
CA ALA A 77 -19.75 -1.25 4.55
C ALA A 77 -18.58 -2.03 5.17
N LEU A 78 -17.57 -2.43 4.36
CA LEU A 78 -16.32 -3.03 4.88
C LEU A 78 -15.39 -1.98 5.48
N ASN A 79 -15.27 -0.84 4.82
CA ASN A 79 -14.42 0.27 5.25
C ASN A 79 -15.12 1.61 4.97
N PRO A 80 -15.74 2.26 5.96
CA PRO A 80 -16.41 3.55 5.78
C PRO A 80 -15.50 4.68 5.26
N ALA A 81 -14.18 4.56 5.44
CA ALA A 81 -13.22 5.51 4.88
C ALA A 81 -13.16 5.43 3.34
N GLY A 82 -13.58 4.30 2.74
CA GLY A 82 -13.57 4.09 1.29
C GLY A 82 -12.17 3.95 0.69
N THR A 83 -11.18 3.58 1.50
CA THR A 83 -9.77 3.45 1.09
C THR A 83 -9.34 2.00 1.03
N THR A 84 -8.44 1.68 0.09
CA THR A 84 -7.74 0.39 0.01
C THR A 84 -6.37 0.49 0.69
N PRO A 85 -5.83 -0.64 1.21
CA PRO A 85 -6.36 -2.01 1.21
C PRO A 85 -7.34 -2.31 2.34
N VAL A 86 -8.17 -3.36 2.16
CA VAL A 86 -8.95 -4.00 3.22
C VAL A 86 -8.74 -5.50 3.13
N LEU A 87 -8.31 -6.12 4.23
CA LEU A 87 -8.13 -7.56 4.33
C LEU A 87 -9.36 -8.19 4.98
N ILE A 88 -9.81 -9.30 4.41
CA ILE A 88 -10.85 -10.16 4.98
C ILE A 88 -10.20 -11.49 5.32
N ASP A 89 -10.31 -11.87 6.58
CA ASP A 89 -10.02 -13.19 7.10
C ASP A 89 -11.33 -13.81 7.60
N GLU A 90 -11.60 -15.06 7.22
CA GLU A 90 -12.89 -15.69 7.50
C GLU A 90 -13.20 -15.70 9.00
N GLY A 91 -14.44 -15.33 9.32
CA GLY A 91 -14.91 -15.30 10.71
C GLY A 91 -14.43 -14.11 11.53
N ARG A 92 -13.70 -13.16 10.93
CA ARG A 92 -13.20 -11.94 11.58
C ARG A 92 -13.83 -10.68 10.96
N PRO A 93 -13.87 -9.56 11.70
CA PRO A 93 -14.21 -8.27 11.11
C PRO A 93 -13.26 -7.89 9.99
N ALA A 94 -13.73 -7.09 9.02
CA ALA A 94 -12.88 -6.51 7.99
C ALA A 94 -11.74 -5.69 8.62
N ILE A 95 -10.53 -5.83 8.08
CA ILE A 95 -9.29 -5.23 8.60
C ILE A 95 -8.84 -4.16 7.59
N PRO A 96 -9.19 -2.86 7.80
CA PRO A 96 -8.83 -1.79 6.89
C PRO A 96 -7.48 -1.18 7.23
N GLY A 97 -6.74 -0.78 6.20
CA GLY A 97 -5.51 0.00 6.32
C GLY A 97 -4.23 -0.85 6.41
N ALA A 98 -3.22 -0.40 5.67
CA ALA A 98 -1.99 -1.16 5.46
C ALA A 98 -1.22 -1.44 6.74
N ALA A 99 -1.12 -0.47 7.65
CA ALA A 99 -0.41 -0.63 8.92
C ALA A 99 -1.14 -1.63 9.85
N ILE A 100 -2.46 -1.56 9.91
CA ILE A 100 -3.28 -2.45 10.74
C ILE A 100 -3.20 -3.89 10.20
N ILE A 101 -3.24 -4.05 8.87
CA ILE A 101 -3.09 -5.36 8.24
C ILE A 101 -1.70 -5.95 8.52
N ALA A 102 -0.64 -5.15 8.46
CA ALA A 102 0.72 -5.61 8.76
C ALA A 102 0.86 -6.06 10.23
N GLU A 103 0.30 -5.30 11.19
CA GLU A 103 0.26 -5.69 12.60
C GLU A 103 -0.55 -6.98 12.79
N TYR A 104 -1.72 -7.08 12.15
CA TYR A 104 -2.54 -8.29 12.20
C TYR A 104 -1.78 -9.54 11.71
N ILE A 105 -1.10 -9.44 10.57
CA ILE A 105 -0.31 -10.55 10.02
C ILE A 105 0.86 -10.89 10.95
N ASP A 106 1.54 -9.90 11.54
CA ASP A 106 2.64 -10.14 12.49
C ASP A 106 2.16 -10.82 13.78
N GLU A 107 1.03 -10.39 14.33
CA GLU A 107 0.47 -10.94 15.57
C GLU A 107 -0.05 -12.36 15.38
N THR A 108 -0.64 -12.67 14.21
CA THR A 108 -1.24 -13.98 13.95
C THR A 108 -0.24 -15.01 13.41
N HIS A 109 0.74 -14.57 12.60
CA HIS A 109 1.63 -15.48 11.86
C HIS A 109 3.12 -15.17 12.04
N GLY A 110 3.47 -13.99 12.55
CA GLY A 110 4.87 -13.57 12.66
C GLY A 110 5.73 -14.50 13.52
N ALA A 111 5.18 -15.08 14.58
CA ALA A 111 5.92 -15.99 15.45
C ALA A 111 6.33 -17.29 14.74
N GLU A 112 5.54 -17.77 13.77
CA GLU A 112 5.79 -19.01 13.04
C GLU A 112 6.90 -18.85 11.99
N THR A 113 7.21 -17.62 11.59
CA THR A 113 8.18 -17.32 10.53
C THR A 113 9.64 -17.29 11.02
N GLY A 114 9.86 -17.33 12.34
CA GLY A 114 11.20 -17.33 12.93
C GLY A 114 12.04 -16.13 12.49
N GLU A 115 13.23 -16.39 11.94
CA GLU A 115 14.14 -15.34 11.46
C GLU A 115 13.61 -14.52 10.28
N ARG A 116 12.60 -15.01 9.56
CA ARG A 116 11.94 -14.28 8.46
C ARG A 116 10.89 -13.28 8.95
N ARG A 117 10.64 -13.18 10.25
CA ARG A 117 9.70 -12.22 10.81
C ARG A 117 10.11 -10.80 10.43
N LEU A 118 9.20 -10.06 9.80
CA LEU A 118 9.45 -8.71 9.28
C LEU A 118 9.43 -7.62 10.37
N LEU A 119 8.82 -7.91 11.52
CA LEU A 119 8.89 -7.04 12.70
C LEU A 119 9.87 -7.65 13.71
N PRO A 120 10.96 -6.95 14.08
CA PRO A 120 11.93 -7.43 15.07
C PRO A 120 11.32 -7.68 16.45
N THR A 121 12.04 -8.41 17.30
CA THR A 121 11.60 -8.75 18.65
C THR A 121 11.99 -7.69 19.69
N THR A 122 13.10 -6.97 19.48
CA THR A 122 13.56 -5.94 20.42
C THR A 122 12.74 -4.66 20.28
N ILE A 123 12.50 -3.97 21.39
CA ILE A 123 11.70 -2.75 21.42
C ILE A 123 12.31 -1.66 20.54
N GLY A 124 13.64 -1.45 20.63
CA GLY A 124 14.34 -0.41 19.86
C GLY A 124 14.21 -0.61 18.36
N GLU A 125 14.45 -1.83 17.87
CA GLU A 125 14.30 -2.16 16.44
C GLU A 125 12.83 -2.02 15.97
N ARG A 126 11.86 -2.44 16.80
CA ARG A 126 10.43 -2.30 16.49
C ARG A 126 10.02 -0.84 16.35
N ILE A 127 10.54 0.04 17.23
CA ILE A 127 10.29 1.49 17.13
C ILE A 127 10.83 2.01 15.80
N GLU A 128 12.05 1.65 15.42
CA GLU A 128 12.66 2.11 14.18
C GLU A 128 11.89 1.62 12.94
N VAL A 129 11.50 0.34 12.90
CA VAL A 129 10.67 -0.20 11.80
C VAL A 129 9.35 0.57 11.69
N ARG A 130 8.62 0.78 12.80
CA ARG A 130 7.35 1.49 12.79
C ARG A 130 7.50 2.96 12.40
N ARG A 131 8.56 3.61 12.87
CA ARG A 131 8.88 4.99 12.49
C ARG A 131 9.09 5.13 10.99
N LEU A 132 9.83 4.21 10.38
CA LEU A 132 10.06 4.20 8.94
C LEU A 132 8.81 3.79 8.16
N MET A 133 8.02 2.83 8.67
CA MET A 133 6.71 2.51 8.08
C MET A 133 5.80 3.74 8.02
N ALA A 134 5.70 4.51 9.12
CA ALA A 134 4.93 5.74 9.15
C ALA A 134 5.52 6.79 8.19
N TRP A 135 6.85 6.92 8.11
CA TRP A 135 7.48 7.81 7.13
C TRP A 135 7.04 7.49 5.70
N PHE A 136 7.04 6.22 5.30
CA PHE A 136 6.71 5.84 3.92
C PHE A 136 5.21 5.78 3.67
N ASN A 137 4.44 5.18 4.58
CA ASN A 137 2.99 5.03 4.39
C ASN A 137 2.20 6.33 4.60
N ASP A 138 2.74 7.30 5.35
CA ASP A 138 2.07 8.56 5.60
C ASP A 138 2.76 9.70 4.82
N LYS A 139 3.97 10.11 5.23
CA LYS A 139 4.64 11.28 4.66
C LYS A 139 4.99 11.11 3.18
N PHE A 140 5.67 10.02 2.80
CA PHE A 140 6.00 9.77 1.40
C PHE A 140 4.75 9.56 0.54
N PHE A 141 3.73 8.91 1.12
CA PHE A 141 2.44 8.76 0.45
C PHE A 141 1.82 10.12 0.12
N GLU A 142 1.67 11.00 1.11
CA GLU A 142 1.02 12.29 0.93
C GLU A 142 1.80 13.23 0.00
N GLU A 143 3.12 13.27 0.14
CA GLU A 143 3.97 14.23 -0.55
C GLU A 143 4.37 13.82 -1.97
N ALA A 144 4.37 12.52 -2.29
CA ALA A 144 4.92 12.03 -3.54
C ALA A 144 4.05 10.96 -4.22
N SER A 145 3.90 9.77 -3.62
CA SER A 145 3.35 8.63 -4.35
C SER A 145 1.85 8.77 -4.64
N ASN A 146 1.05 9.25 -3.69
CA ASN A 146 -0.37 9.48 -3.91
C ASN A 146 -0.65 10.58 -4.96
N PRO A 147 -0.04 11.76 -4.91
CA PRO A 147 -0.20 12.75 -5.96
C PRO A 147 0.17 12.22 -7.35
N LEU A 148 1.31 11.53 -7.51
CA LEU A 148 1.73 11.00 -8.81
C LEU A 148 0.78 9.91 -9.32
N VAL A 149 0.40 8.96 -8.48
CA VAL A 149 -0.54 7.89 -8.86
C VAL A 149 -1.93 8.48 -9.18
N THR A 150 -2.41 9.43 -8.39
CA THR A 150 -3.69 10.08 -8.63
C THR A 150 -3.69 10.84 -9.96
N GLU A 151 -2.72 11.72 -10.17
CA GLU A 151 -2.67 12.56 -11.37
C GLU A 151 -2.41 11.77 -12.64
N ARG A 152 -1.57 10.74 -12.60
CA ARG A 152 -1.11 10.04 -13.80
C ARG A 152 -1.82 8.70 -14.07
N ILE A 153 -2.47 8.12 -13.03
CA ILE A 153 -3.22 6.87 -13.16
C ILE A 153 -4.70 7.08 -12.86
N TYR A 154 -5.05 7.44 -11.63
CA TYR A 154 -6.46 7.38 -11.19
C TYR A 154 -7.35 8.33 -11.97
N LYS A 155 -6.94 9.56 -12.23
CA LYS A 155 -7.72 10.56 -13.00
C LYS A 155 -8.15 10.09 -14.38
N ARG A 156 -7.43 9.14 -14.99
CA ARG A 156 -7.81 8.56 -16.28
C ARG A 156 -9.06 7.69 -16.21
N PHE A 157 -9.36 7.16 -15.02
CA PHE A 157 -10.48 6.25 -14.76
C PHE A 157 -11.57 6.87 -13.90
N MET A 158 -11.29 8.00 -13.28
CA MET A 158 -12.25 8.74 -12.48
C MET A 158 -13.15 9.57 -13.39
N GLY A 159 -14.48 9.56 -13.12
CA GLY A 159 -15.37 10.55 -13.72
C GLY A 159 -15.10 11.96 -13.18
N GLU A 160 -15.48 12.98 -13.92
CA GLU A 160 -15.29 14.40 -13.51
C GLU A 160 -15.87 14.69 -12.13
N GLN A 161 -17.04 14.13 -11.81
CA GLN A 161 -17.68 14.26 -10.49
C GLN A 161 -16.88 13.67 -9.33
N ASN A 162 -15.90 12.81 -9.63
CA ASN A 162 -15.03 12.16 -8.65
C ASN A 162 -13.60 12.72 -8.67
N GLY A 163 -13.38 13.85 -9.36
CA GLY A 163 -12.06 14.48 -9.47
C GLY A 163 -11.22 14.02 -10.67
N GLY A 164 -11.84 13.31 -11.63
CA GLY A 164 -11.22 12.98 -12.91
C GLY A 164 -10.93 14.21 -13.77
N GLY A 165 -10.18 14.02 -14.84
CA GLY A 165 -9.83 15.09 -15.77
C GLY A 165 -8.36 15.13 -16.14
N ALA A 166 -7.91 16.26 -16.71
CA ALA A 166 -6.51 16.43 -17.10
C ALA A 166 -5.58 16.43 -15.88
N PRO A 167 -4.40 15.80 -15.98
CA PRO A 167 -3.40 15.83 -14.91
C PRO A 167 -2.93 17.28 -14.63
N LEU A 168 -2.77 17.61 -13.36
CA LEU A 168 -2.28 18.92 -12.91
C LEU A 168 -0.75 18.95 -12.90
N ALA A 169 -0.16 19.70 -13.84
CA ALA A 169 1.30 19.74 -14.04
C ALA A 169 2.06 20.25 -12.79
N ASP A 170 1.47 21.19 -12.04
CA ASP A 170 2.10 21.74 -10.84
C ASP A 170 2.15 20.72 -9.71
N VAL A 171 1.08 19.93 -9.53
CA VAL A 171 1.04 18.84 -8.55
C VAL A 171 2.09 17.77 -8.88
N ILE A 172 2.17 17.37 -10.16
CA ILE A 172 3.17 16.39 -10.62
C ILE A 172 4.59 16.91 -10.38
N ARG A 173 4.87 18.19 -10.67
CA ARG A 173 6.19 18.80 -10.50
C ARG A 173 6.59 18.86 -9.03
N ALA A 174 5.69 19.28 -8.14
CA ALA A 174 5.91 19.30 -6.70
C ALA A 174 6.19 17.88 -6.16
N ALA A 175 5.36 16.91 -6.54
CA ALA A 175 5.53 15.52 -6.12
C ALA A 175 6.87 14.92 -6.60
N LYS A 176 7.30 15.18 -7.84
CA LYS A 176 8.63 14.77 -8.35
C LYS A 176 9.78 15.39 -7.58
N THR A 177 9.64 16.63 -7.14
CA THR A 177 10.64 17.28 -6.26
C THR A 177 10.72 16.55 -4.92
N ASN A 178 9.57 16.20 -4.34
CA ASN A 178 9.51 15.44 -3.09
C ASN A 178 10.07 14.01 -3.24
N VAL A 179 9.89 13.37 -4.40
CA VAL A 179 10.53 12.06 -4.67
C VAL A 179 12.04 12.13 -4.47
N ARG A 180 12.72 13.18 -4.94
CA ARG A 180 14.17 13.36 -4.75
C ARG A 180 14.56 13.45 -3.28
N TYR A 181 13.79 14.19 -2.50
CA TYR A 181 14.01 14.31 -1.05
C TYR A 181 13.90 12.94 -0.36
N HIS A 182 12.85 12.19 -0.67
CA HIS A 182 12.65 10.85 -0.10
C HIS A 182 13.69 9.85 -0.60
N LEU A 183 14.10 9.93 -1.87
CA LEU A 183 15.13 9.07 -2.44
C LEU A 183 16.49 9.32 -1.74
N ALA A 184 16.86 10.58 -1.51
CA ALA A 184 18.06 10.94 -0.76
C ALA A 184 18.04 10.39 0.68
N TYR A 185 16.88 10.42 1.34
CA TYR A 185 16.72 9.81 2.67
C TYR A 185 16.89 8.29 2.64
N ILE A 186 16.29 7.61 1.66
CA ILE A 186 16.47 6.17 1.45
C ILE A 186 17.96 5.85 1.20
N GLY A 187 18.63 6.62 0.35
CA GLY A 187 20.04 6.46 0.07
C GLY A 187 20.94 6.66 1.30
N TRP A 188 20.61 7.65 2.14
CA TRP A 188 21.31 7.82 3.40
C TRP A 188 21.17 6.61 4.33
N LEU A 189 19.95 6.06 4.47
CA LEU A 189 19.72 4.84 5.24
C LEU A 189 20.48 3.64 4.65
N ALA A 190 20.44 3.46 3.33
CA ALA A 190 21.06 2.35 2.62
C ALA A 190 22.59 2.38 2.63
N ARG A 191 23.20 3.58 2.77
CA ARG A 191 24.67 3.71 2.95
C ARG A 191 25.14 3.31 4.33
N THR A 192 24.30 3.42 5.33
CA THR A 192 24.66 3.18 6.74
C THR A 192 24.16 1.83 7.26
N ARG A 193 23.33 1.14 6.50
CA ARG A 193 22.63 -0.11 6.91
C ARG A 193 22.50 -1.07 5.74
N ASN A 194 22.35 -2.35 6.02
CA ASN A 194 22.08 -3.35 4.98
C ASN A 194 20.67 -3.23 4.41
N PHE A 195 19.69 -2.94 5.29
CA PHE A 195 18.31 -2.62 4.97
C PHE A 195 17.90 -1.34 5.71
N LEU A 196 16.77 -0.74 5.37
CA LEU A 196 16.44 0.61 5.85
C LEU A 196 16.33 0.71 7.38
N ALA A 197 15.89 -0.34 8.05
CA ALA A 197 15.74 -0.35 9.51
C ALA A 197 16.87 -1.10 10.26
N GLY A 198 17.87 -1.66 9.55
CA GLY A 198 18.96 -2.42 10.16
C GLY A 198 19.58 -3.46 9.23
N ASP A 199 19.92 -4.64 9.76
CA ASP A 199 20.70 -5.63 9.03
C ASP A 199 19.87 -6.61 8.19
N ARG A 200 18.55 -6.66 8.40
CA ARG A 200 17.64 -7.58 7.71
C ARG A 200 16.43 -6.87 7.14
N LEU A 201 15.78 -7.52 6.17
CA LEU A 201 14.52 -7.06 5.58
C LEU A 201 13.43 -6.90 6.65
N THR A 202 12.73 -5.78 6.61
CA THR A 202 11.65 -5.45 7.53
C THR A 202 10.46 -4.85 6.79
N TYR A 203 9.38 -4.59 7.52
CA TYR A 203 8.24 -3.83 6.98
C TYR A 203 8.62 -2.45 6.44
N ALA A 204 9.68 -1.82 6.98
CA ALA A 204 10.16 -0.52 6.51
C ALA A 204 10.63 -0.58 5.05
N ASP A 205 11.36 -1.64 4.70
CA ASP A 205 11.83 -1.86 3.33
C ASP A 205 10.68 -2.11 2.37
N LEU A 206 9.73 -2.96 2.77
CA LEU A 206 8.57 -3.29 1.95
C LEU A 206 7.65 -2.08 1.74
N ALA A 207 7.47 -1.23 2.77
CA ALA A 207 6.72 0.02 2.64
C ALA A 207 7.38 0.96 1.64
N ALA A 208 8.68 1.26 1.81
CA ALA A 208 9.41 2.12 0.89
C ALA A 208 9.37 1.59 -0.55
N ALA A 209 9.65 0.29 -0.72
CA ALA A 209 9.68 -0.34 -2.04
C ALA A 209 8.30 -0.39 -2.72
N ALA A 210 7.22 -0.58 -1.96
CA ALA A 210 5.86 -0.54 -2.47
C ALA A 210 5.51 0.83 -3.06
N HIS A 211 5.83 1.91 -2.33
CA HIS A 211 5.62 3.28 -2.81
C HIS A 211 6.48 3.60 -4.03
N LEU A 212 7.77 3.27 -3.98
CA LEU A 212 8.66 3.45 -5.13
C LEU A 212 8.19 2.66 -6.34
N SER A 213 7.70 1.43 -6.17
CA SER A 213 7.26 0.60 -7.30
C SER A 213 6.11 1.21 -8.09
N ALA A 214 5.19 1.91 -7.43
CA ALA A 214 4.08 2.57 -8.10
C ALA A 214 4.54 3.75 -8.96
N ILE A 215 5.52 4.52 -8.48
CA ILE A 215 6.06 5.68 -9.21
C ILE A 215 7.20 5.30 -10.16
N ASP A 216 7.92 4.20 -9.91
CA ASP A 216 8.88 3.62 -10.85
C ASP A 216 8.18 3.11 -12.11
N TYR A 217 7.00 2.50 -11.98
CA TYR A 217 6.15 2.17 -13.13
C TYR A 217 5.90 3.36 -14.05
N LEU A 218 5.73 4.55 -13.48
CA LEU A 218 5.51 5.80 -14.21
C LEU A 218 6.81 6.43 -14.76
N GLY A 219 7.99 5.91 -14.39
CA GLY A 219 9.28 6.49 -14.74
C GLY A 219 9.59 7.79 -13.99
N ASP A 220 9.00 7.98 -12.80
CA ASP A 220 9.13 9.23 -12.04
C ASP A 220 10.18 9.15 -10.91
N VAL A 221 10.92 8.04 -10.80
CA VAL A 221 12.01 7.92 -9.83
C VAL A 221 13.34 8.27 -10.52
N PRO A 222 14.05 9.30 -10.06
CA PRO A 222 15.33 9.72 -10.65
C PRO A 222 16.49 8.84 -10.12
N TRP A 223 16.55 7.58 -10.57
CA TRP A 223 17.53 6.58 -10.08
C TRP A 223 19.00 6.97 -10.23
N ASN A 224 19.29 7.88 -11.16
CA ASN A 224 20.65 8.39 -11.38
C ASN A 224 21.11 9.41 -10.32
N GLU A 225 20.25 9.81 -9.39
CA GLU A 225 20.58 10.79 -8.34
C GLU A 225 21.10 10.12 -7.05
N ASP A 226 20.84 8.82 -6.82
CA ASP A 226 21.33 8.11 -5.64
C ASP A 226 21.57 6.61 -5.89
N ASP A 227 22.83 6.23 -6.09
CA ASP A 227 23.23 4.84 -6.37
C ASP A 227 22.94 3.88 -5.20
N ALA A 228 23.01 4.36 -3.95
CA ALA A 228 22.76 3.50 -2.78
C ALA A 228 21.27 3.18 -2.67
N ALA A 229 20.39 4.16 -2.90
CA ALA A 229 18.94 3.93 -2.98
C ALA A 229 18.58 2.98 -4.13
N LYS A 230 19.21 3.17 -5.28
CA LYS A 230 19.05 2.31 -6.45
C LYS A 230 19.45 0.85 -6.15
N ALA A 231 20.64 0.63 -5.60
CA ALA A 231 21.14 -0.69 -5.27
C ALA A 231 20.28 -1.39 -4.19
N TRP A 232 19.82 -0.63 -3.18
CA TRP A 232 18.89 -1.16 -2.19
C TRP A 232 17.56 -1.57 -2.82
N TYR A 233 16.99 -0.71 -3.68
CA TYR A 233 15.72 -1.01 -4.34
C TYR A 233 15.83 -2.22 -5.28
N ALA A 234 16.89 -2.35 -6.05
CA ALA A 234 17.14 -3.50 -6.90
C ALA A 234 17.16 -4.82 -6.10
N ARG A 235 17.79 -4.83 -4.90
CA ARG A 235 17.77 -6.00 -4.02
C ARG A 235 16.37 -6.37 -3.54
N VAL A 236 15.55 -5.40 -3.18
CA VAL A 236 14.18 -5.65 -2.73
C VAL A 236 13.31 -6.08 -3.91
N LYS A 237 13.45 -5.42 -5.05
CA LYS A 237 12.71 -5.68 -6.29
C LYS A 237 12.98 -7.07 -6.87
N SER A 238 14.19 -7.62 -6.70
CA SER A 238 14.56 -8.96 -7.16
C SER A 238 13.95 -10.11 -6.35
N ARG A 239 13.30 -9.81 -5.21
CA ARG A 239 12.69 -10.84 -4.35
C ARG A 239 11.48 -11.52 -5.02
N PRO A 240 11.25 -12.80 -4.73
CA PRO A 240 10.07 -13.52 -5.26
C PRO A 240 8.74 -12.84 -4.96
N SER A 241 8.60 -12.22 -3.78
CA SER A 241 7.41 -11.47 -3.36
C SER A 241 7.07 -10.28 -4.27
N PHE A 242 8.06 -9.75 -4.98
CA PHE A 242 7.90 -8.61 -5.87
C PHE A 242 7.40 -8.98 -7.28
N ARG A 243 7.62 -10.23 -7.71
CA ARG A 243 7.26 -10.68 -9.07
C ARG A 243 5.79 -10.43 -9.46
N PRO A 244 4.79 -10.67 -8.59
CA PRO A 244 3.40 -10.39 -8.95
C PRO A 244 3.12 -8.91 -9.24
N LEU A 245 3.86 -7.99 -8.59
CA LEU A 245 3.73 -6.56 -8.85
C LEU A 245 4.32 -6.19 -10.21
N LEU A 246 5.45 -6.78 -10.58
CA LEU A 246 6.13 -6.50 -11.85
C LEU A 246 5.36 -7.01 -13.07
N SER A 247 4.48 -8.00 -12.89
CA SER A 247 3.63 -8.51 -13.97
C SER A 247 2.38 -7.66 -14.22
N GLU A 248 2.12 -6.66 -13.39
CA GLU A 248 0.98 -5.76 -13.56
C GLU A 248 1.22 -4.77 -14.68
N TRP A 249 0.19 -4.52 -15.44
CA TRP A 249 0.19 -3.54 -16.50
C TRP A 249 -1.10 -2.71 -16.47
N LEU A 250 -1.02 -1.52 -17.02
CA LEU A 250 -2.14 -0.60 -17.11
C LEU A 250 -2.40 -0.21 -18.55
N ALA A 251 -3.63 -0.40 -19.04
CA ALA A 251 -4.01 -0.03 -20.39
C ALA A 251 -3.75 1.46 -20.64
N GLY A 252 -3.01 1.76 -21.72
CA GLY A 252 -2.68 3.13 -22.11
C GLY A 252 -1.61 3.83 -21.25
N VAL A 253 -0.97 3.13 -20.32
CA VAL A 253 0.17 3.63 -19.54
C VAL A 253 1.27 2.55 -19.53
N PRO A 254 2.22 2.59 -20.45
CA PRO A 254 3.29 1.61 -20.48
C PRO A 254 4.20 1.74 -19.24
N ALA A 255 4.68 0.61 -18.75
CA ALA A 255 5.68 0.59 -17.69
C ALA A 255 6.99 1.26 -18.15
N SER A 256 7.69 1.93 -17.24
CA SER A 256 9.02 2.46 -17.50
C SER A 256 10.04 1.35 -17.76
N ARG A 257 11.15 1.68 -18.41
CA ARG A 257 12.23 0.73 -18.64
C ARG A 257 12.83 0.21 -17.34
N THR A 258 13.02 1.09 -16.36
CA THR A 258 13.55 0.76 -15.04
C THR A 258 12.63 -0.17 -14.25
N TYR A 259 11.31 -0.08 -14.46
CA TYR A 259 10.35 -0.96 -13.78
C TYR A 259 10.44 -2.42 -14.24
N VAL A 260 10.68 -2.65 -15.52
CA VAL A 260 10.73 -4.00 -16.12
C VAL A 260 12.09 -4.65 -15.92
N ASP A 261 13.16 -3.83 -15.91
CA ASP A 261 14.53 -4.29 -15.75
C ASP A 261 14.85 -4.48 -14.26
N LEU A 262 15.38 -5.65 -13.90
CA LEU A 262 15.81 -5.94 -12.53
C LEU A 262 17.21 -5.39 -12.24
N ASP A 263 18.02 -5.19 -13.27
CA ASP A 263 19.42 -4.76 -13.20
C ASP A 263 19.61 -3.31 -13.72
N PHE A 264 18.56 -2.50 -13.67
CA PHE A 264 18.50 -1.13 -14.20
C PHE A 264 19.53 -0.17 -13.60
#